data_93a9ef37eada6ffd7d3635511c50c4a8
#
_entry.id   93a9ef37eada6ffd7d3635511c50c4a8
#
_cell.length_a   1.000
_cell.length_b   1.000
_cell.length_c   1.000
_cell.angle_alpha   90.00
_cell.angle_beta   90.00
_cell.angle_gamma   90.00
#
_symmetry.space_group_name_H-M   'P 1'
#
loop_
_entity.id
_entity.type
_entity.pdbx_description
1 polymer ?
#
loop_
_entity_poly.entity_id
_entity_poly.type
_entity_poly.pdbx_seq_one_letter_code
_entity_poly.pdbx_strand_id
1 'polypeptide(L)'
;SGTQDGVVVGNELLDAMPVHLVLWHDAAILERGVSTKNGEFVWSDRPATGRVLEKAQAIADEFALPPGYLSEVCLAAADWTASWASILNKGALLLIDYGFPRHEFYHPQRATGTLMCHYRHHAHGEPFLLPGLQDITAHVDFTAIVEAGFNAGLELLGYTTQATFLLNCGLTDILARTPAEDLMRYLPLAQAAQKLISPAEMGELFKVIALGKGIDDSLLGFAPGDRSETL
;
A
#
# COMPACT_ATOMS: atom_id res chain seq x y z
N SER A 1 -24.60 9.29 -13.62
CA SER A 1 -23.64 9.66 -12.58
C SER A 1 -22.71 10.70 -13.18
N GLY A 2 -22.65 11.90 -12.57
CA GLY A 2 -21.78 12.97 -13.03
C GLY A 2 -20.39 12.81 -12.40
N THR A 3 -19.37 13.41 -13.03
CA THR A 3 -18.04 13.58 -12.45
C THR A 3 -18.09 14.54 -11.26
N GLN A 4 -17.12 14.45 -10.36
CA GLN A 4 -17.03 15.24 -9.13
C GLN A 4 -15.69 15.97 -9.04
N ASP A 5 -15.72 17.17 -8.45
CA ASP A 5 -14.52 17.91 -8.05
C ASP A 5 -14.29 17.69 -6.56
N GLY A 6 -13.04 17.43 -6.14
CA GLY A 6 -12.75 17.27 -4.73
C GLY A 6 -11.48 16.49 -4.41
N VAL A 7 -11.31 16.22 -3.13
CA VAL A 7 -10.19 15.39 -2.63
C VAL A 7 -10.76 14.16 -1.94
N VAL A 8 -10.23 13.01 -2.30
CA VAL A 8 -10.52 11.73 -1.66
C VAL A 8 -9.31 11.34 -0.84
N VAL A 9 -9.52 11.02 0.43
CA VAL A 9 -8.45 10.58 1.33
C VAL A 9 -8.73 9.16 1.75
N GLY A 10 -7.77 8.25 1.50
CA GLY A 10 -7.77 6.87 1.97
C GLY A 10 -6.58 6.64 2.91
N ASN A 11 -6.83 6.17 4.11
CA ASN A 11 -5.80 5.76 5.06
C ASN A 11 -6.00 4.30 5.41
N GLU A 12 -4.97 3.48 5.23
CA GLU A 12 -5.02 2.02 5.43
C GLU A 12 -6.23 1.41 4.71
N LEU A 13 -6.32 1.65 3.40
CA LEU A 13 -7.40 1.20 2.55
C LEU A 13 -6.93 0.13 1.56
N LEU A 14 -5.75 0.34 0.98
CA LEU A 14 -5.25 -0.52 -0.09
C LEU A 14 -4.70 -1.84 0.47
N ASP A 15 -4.11 -1.81 1.66
CA ASP A 15 -3.54 -2.96 2.37
C ASP A 15 -4.59 -4.03 2.72
N ALA A 16 -5.83 -3.59 2.98
CA ALA A 16 -6.97 -4.45 3.31
C ALA A 16 -7.70 -5.01 2.07
N MET A 17 -7.31 -4.61 0.86
CA MET A 17 -7.93 -5.13 -0.37
C MET A 17 -7.48 -6.57 -0.65
N PRO A 18 -8.38 -7.39 -1.23
CA PRO A 18 -8.06 -8.80 -1.49
C PRO A 18 -6.92 -8.93 -2.49
N VAL A 19 -5.92 -9.76 -2.12
CA VAL A 19 -4.76 -10.06 -2.94
C VAL A 19 -4.81 -11.47 -3.50
N HIS A 20 -4.14 -11.69 -4.62
CA HIS A 20 -3.79 -13.00 -5.12
C HIS A 20 -2.39 -13.37 -4.62
N LEU A 21 -2.25 -14.50 -3.95
CA LEU A 21 -0.93 -15.04 -3.62
C LEU A 21 -0.39 -15.78 -4.83
N VAL A 22 0.78 -15.36 -5.29
CA VAL A 22 1.44 -15.93 -6.46
C VAL A 22 2.74 -16.60 -6.03
N LEU A 23 2.94 -17.83 -6.48
CA LEU A 23 4.15 -18.61 -6.26
C LEU A 23 4.87 -18.79 -7.59
N TRP A 24 6.06 -18.19 -7.71
CA TRP A 24 6.95 -18.40 -8.86
C TRP A 24 7.81 -19.65 -8.61
N HIS A 25 7.57 -20.68 -9.38
CA HIS A 25 8.29 -21.95 -9.31
C HIS A 25 9.03 -22.20 -10.63
N ASP A 26 10.10 -22.98 -10.64
CA ASP A 26 11.06 -23.16 -11.75
C ASP A 26 10.48 -23.21 -13.17
N ALA A 27 9.31 -23.80 -13.36
CA ALA A 27 8.70 -23.97 -14.69
C ALA A 27 7.23 -23.48 -14.74
N ALA A 28 6.70 -22.92 -13.66
CA ALA A 28 5.30 -22.55 -13.60
C ALA A 28 5.03 -21.39 -12.63
N ILE A 29 4.09 -20.54 -12.98
CA ILE A 29 3.52 -19.53 -12.08
C ILE A 29 2.22 -20.11 -11.52
N LEU A 30 2.15 -20.24 -10.21
CA LEU A 30 1.00 -20.81 -9.50
C LEU A 30 0.28 -19.72 -8.71
N GLU A 31 -1.03 -19.83 -8.63
CA GLU A 31 -1.86 -19.06 -7.71
C GLU A 31 -2.17 -19.91 -6.49
N ARG A 32 -1.83 -19.40 -5.32
CA ARG A 32 -2.11 -20.05 -4.03
C ARG A 32 -3.47 -19.64 -3.53
N GLY A 33 -4.37 -20.58 -3.45
CA GLY A 33 -5.72 -20.42 -2.92
C GLY A 33 -5.94 -21.25 -1.66
N VAL A 34 -7.18 -21.29 -1.21
CA VAL A 34 -7.60 -22.02 -0.02
C VAL A 34 -8.49 -23.19 -0.42
N SER A 35 -8.26 -24.34 0.21
CA SER A 35 -9.08 -25.53 0.10
C SER A 35 -9.44 -26.06 1.50
N THR A 36 -10.21 -27.11 1.56
CA THR A 36 -10.54 -27.79 2.83
C THR A 36 -10.05 -29.24 2.80
N LYS A 37 -9.42 -29.66 3.89
CA LYS A 37 -9.01 -31.07 4.09
C LYS A 37 -9.34 -31.47 5.52
N ASN A 38 -10.12 -32.53 5.68
CA ASN A 38 -10.57 -33.02 6.99
C ASN A 38 -11.30 -31.97 7.85
N GLY A 39 -12.00 -31.00 7.20
CA GLY A 39 -12.72 -29.94 7.89
C GLY A 39 -11.86 -28.73 8.28
N GLU A 40 -10.59 -28.70 7.93
CA GLU A 40 -9.67 -27.60 8.17
C GLU A 40 -9.32 -26.90 6.87
N PHE A 41 -9.04 -25.59 6.93
CA PHE A 41 -8.52 -24.82 5.79
C PHE A 41 -7.06 -25.18 5.55
N VAL A 42 -6.71 -25.36 4.28
CA VAL A 42 -5.34 -25.63 3.84
C VAL A 42 -5.02 -24.82 2.58
N TRP A 43 -3.75 -24.51 2.38
CA TRP A 43 -3.28 -23.95 1.13
C TRP A 43 -3.38 -24.95 -0.01
N SER A 44 -3.74 -24.45 -1.20
CA SER A 44 -3.87 -25.26 -2.41
C SER A 44 -3.41 -24.44 -3.61
N ASP A 45 -2.33 -24.90 -4.25
CA ASP A 45 -1.74 -24.22 -5.38
C ASP A 45 -2.33 -24.75 -6.70
N ARG A 46 -2.62 -23.86 -7.65
CA ARG A 46 -3.08 -24.18 -9.01
C ARG A 46 -2.33 -23.30 -10.02
N PRO A 47 -2.23 -23.71 -11.29
CA PRO A 47 -1.68 -22.81 -12.31
C PRO A 47 -2.41 -21.47 -12.32
N ALA A 48 -1.65 -20.37 -12.31
CA ALA A 48 -2.21 -19.04 -12.45
C ALA A 48 -2.82 -18.87 -13.85
N THR A 49 -3.89 -18.10 -13.97
CA THR A 49 -4.60 -17.87 -15.25
C THR A 49 -5.06 -16.41 -15.36
N GLY A 50 -5.40 -15.97 -16.61
CA GLY A 50 -5.95 -14.65 -16.87
C GLY A 50 -5.05 -13.51 -16.39
N ARG A 51 -5.65 -12.45 -15.87
CA ARG A 51 -4.95 -11.23 -15.41
C ARG A 51 -3.90 -11.50 -14.33
N VAL A 52 -4.12 -12.49 -13.48
CA VAL A 52 -3.13 -12.86 -12.43
C VAL A 52 -1.86 -13.40 -13.11
N LEU A 53 -2.00 -14.32 -14.07
CA LEU A 53 -0.86 -14.85 -14.81
C LEU A 53 -0.16 -13.75 -15.62
N GLU A 54 -0.91 -12.91 -16.32
CA GLU A 54 -0.35 -11.80 -17.12
C GLU A 54 0.49 -10.85 -16.24
N LYS A 55 -0.03 -10.44 -15.08
CA LYS A 55 0.70 -9.57 -14.17
C LYS A 55 1.91 -10.28 -13.54
N ALA A 56 1.74 -11.53 -13.13
CA ALA A 56 2.82 -12.33 -12.56
C ALA A 56 3.95 -12.62 -13.57
N GLN A 57 3.62 -12.81 -14.84
CA GLN A 57 4.61 -12.96 -15.91
C GLN A 57 5.38 -11.65 -16.13
N ALA A 58 4.71 -10.50 -16.19
CA ALA A 58 5.35 -9.21 -16.32
C ALA A 58 6.35 -8.95 -15.18
N ILE A 59 5.97 -9.32 -13.94
CA ILE A 59 6.87 -9.22 -12.77
C ILE A 59 8.07 -10.15 -12.93
N ALA A 60 7.88 -11.39 -13.41
CA ALA A 60 8.98 -12.33 -13.64
C ALA A 60 9.93 -11.90 -14.76
N ASP A 61 9.42 -11.20 -15.78
CA ASP A 61 10.21 -10.64 -16.88
C ASP A 61 11.06 -9.43 -16.42
N GLU A 62 10.58 -8.71 -15.40
CA GLU A 62 11.26 -7.53 -14.84
C GLU A 62 12.27 -7.91 -13.74
N PHE A 63 11.96 -8.93 -12.92
CA PHE A 63 12.75 -9.31 -11.75
C PHE A 63 13.24 -10.75 -11.83
N ALA A 64 14.50 -10.97 -11.47
CA ALA A 64 15.09 -12.31 -11.32
C ALA A 64 14.62 -12.93 -9.98
N LEU A 65 13.37 -13.38 -9.92
CA LEU A 65 12.81 -13.99 -8.72
C LEU A 65 13.35 -15.41 -8.53
N PRO A 66 13.80 -15.78 -7.31
CA PRO A 66 14.28 -17.13 -7.05
C PRO A 66 13.14 -18.15 -7.08
N PRO A 67 13.42 -19.43 -7.39
CA PRO A 67 12.43 -20.49 -7.33
C PRO A 67 11.79 -20.60 -5.94
N GLY A 68 10.46 -20.72 -5.89
CA GLY A 68 9.71 -20.77 -4.65
C GLY A 68 9.40 -19.39 -4.05
N TYR A 69 9.66 -18.31 -4.80
CA TYR A 69 9.27 -16.96 -4.40
C TYR A 69 7.75 -16.85 -4.30
N LEU A 70 7.26 -16.43 -3.14
CA LEU A 70 5.84 -16.17 -2.88
C LEU A 70 5.65 -14.69 -2.63
N SER A 71 4.69 -14.07 -3.31
CA SER A 71 4.30 -12.68 -3.05
C SER A 71 2.86 -12.40 -3.48
N GLU A 72 2.41 -11.18 -3.26
CA GLU A 72 1.05 -10.73 -3.51
C GLU A 72 0.94 -9.97 -4.84
N VAL A 73 -0.19 -10.12 -5.51
CA VAL A 73 -0.65 -9.27 -6.62
C VAL A 73 -2.04 -8.76 -6.28
N CYS A 74 -2.18 -7.46 -6.09
CA CYS A 74 -3.45 -6.83 -5.75
C CYS A 74 -4.13 -6.21 -6.99
N LEU A 75 -4.93 -6.99 -7.72
CA LEU A 75 -5.70 -6.49 -8.85
C LEU A 75 -6.82 -5.55 -8.40
N ALA A 76 -7.40 -5.79 -7.22
CA ALA A 76 -8.50 -4.99 -6.69
C ALA A 76 -8.09 -3.54 -6.42
N ALA A 77 -6.91 -3.30 -5.84
CA ALA A 77 -6.40 -1.96 -5.58
C ALA A 77 -6.12 -1.19 -6.89
N ALA A 78 -5.55 -1.87 -7.88
CA ALA A 78 -5.33 -1.30 -9.22
C ALA A 78 -6.65 -0.91 -9.90
N ASP A 79 -7.64 -1.80 -9.90
CA ASP A 79 -8.96 -1.54 -10.50
C ASP A 79 -9.71 -0.43 -9.76
N TRP A 80 -9.64 -0.41 -8.43
CA TRP A 80 -10.23 0.64 -7.62
C TRP A 80 -9.60 2.00 -7.93
N THR A 81 -8.28 2.09 -7.97
CA THR A 81 -7.56 3.32 -8.32
C THR A 81 -7.93 3.81 -9.72
N ALA A 82 -7.92 2.93 -10.71
CA ALA A 82 -8.30 3.25 -12.08
C ALA A 82 -9.74 3.77 -12.19
N SER A 83 -10.67 3.26 -11.37
CA SER A 83 -12.07 3.67 -11.40
C SER A 83 -12.27 5.17 -11.08
N TRP A 84 -11.39 5.75 -10.26
CA TRP A 84 -11.44 7.17 -9.89
C TRP A 84 -11.19 8.12 -11.07
N ALA A 85 -10.46 7.68 -12.09
CA ALA A 85 -10.24 8.49 -13.30
C ALA A 85 -11.55 8.86 -14.01
N SER A 86 -12.57 8.02 -13.90
CA SER A 86 -13.90 8.28 -14.46
C SER A 86 -14.81 9.11 -13.53
N ILE A 87 -14.49 9.16 -12.25
CA ILE A 87 -15.26 9.85 -11.21
C ILE A 87 -14.75 11.29 -11.02
N LEU A 88 -13.43 11.46 -10.94
CA LEU A 88 -12.81 12.78 -10.79
C LEU A 88 -12.86 13.58 -12.09
N ASN A 89 -13.42 14.81 -12.03
CA ASN A 89 -13.28 15.83 -13.04
C ASN A 89 -12.05 16.72 -12.76
N LYS A 90 -11.97 17.25 -11.53
CA LYS A 90 -10.82 17.97 -11.01
C LYS A 90 -10.61 17.63 -9.55
N GLY A 91 -9.38 17.24 -9.16
CA GLY A 91 -9.10 16.92 -7.77
C GLY A 91 -8.00 15.90 -7.58
N ALA A 92 -7.86 15.42 -6.37
CA ALA A 92 -6.82 14.49 -5.97
C ALA A 92 -7.36 13.29 -5.18
N LEU A 93 -6.71 12.15 -5.38
CA LEU A 93 -6.82 10.95 -4.58
C LEU A 93 -5.55 10.86 -3.74
N LEU A 94 -5.65 11.09 -2.44
CA LEU A 94 -4.55 11.05 -1.47
C LEU A 94 -4.65 9.76 -0.68
N LEU A 95 -3.68 8.87 -0.86
CA LEU A 95 -3.65 7.56 -0.23
C LEU A 95 -2.44 7.46 0.70
N ILE A 96 -2.70 6.96 1.90
CA ILE A 96 -1.70 6.75 2.95
C ILE A 96 -1.76 5.27 3.31
N ASP A 97 -0.67 4.55 3.08
CA ASP A 97 -0.62 3.13 3.33
C ASP A 97 0.82 2.64 3.50
N TYR A 98 1.01 1.43 3.95
CA TYR A 98 2.35 0.84 4.07
C TYR A 98 2.67 -0.06 2.87
N GLY A 99 3.89 0.08 2.39
CA GLY A 99 4.33 -0.63 1.20
C GLY A 99 5.59 -0.03 0.59
N PHE A 100 5.82 -0.41 -0.67
CA PHE A 100 7.08 -0.13 -1.34
C PHE A 100 6.87 0.19 -2.82
N PRO A 101 7.83 0.90 -3.45
CA PRO A 101 7.99 0.83 -4.90
C PRO A 101 8.22 -0.62 -5.35
N ARG A 102 7.87 -0.97 -6.57
CA ARG A 102 7.90 -2.35 -7.08
C ARG A 102 9.25 -3.02 -6.92
N HIS A 103 10.36 -2.32 -7.17
CA HIS A 103 11.70 -2.87 -7.06
C HIS A 103 12.08 -3.28 -5.63
N GLU A 104 11.52 -2.60 -4.63
CA GLU A 104 11.65 -2.99 -3.24
C GLU A 104 10.61 -4.03 -2.82
N PHE A 105 9.41 -3.97 -3.40
CA PHE A 105 8.33 -4.91 -3.11
C PHE A 105 8.71 -6.34 -3.52
N TYR A 106 9.23 -6.53 -4.74
CA TYR A 106 9.69 -7.83 -5.24
C TYR A 106 11.18 -8.07 -5.02
N HIS A 107 11.73 -7.55 -3.93
CA HIS A 107 13.13 -7.79 -3.59
C HIS A 107 13.38 -9.28 -3.26
N PRO A 108 14.48 -9.92 -3.74
CA PRO A 108 14.74 -11.36 -3.54
C PRO A 108 14.72 -11.83 -2.08
N GLN A 109 15.05 -10.96 -1.13
CA GLN A 109 15.00 -11.27 0.30
C GLN A 109 13.57 -11.29 0.88
N ARG A 110 12.55 -10.86 0.12
CA ARG A 110 11.13 -10.85 0.52
C ARG A 110 10.37 -12.04 -0.07
N ALA A 111 11.02 -13.21 -0.07
CA ALA A 111 10.57 -14.41 -0.78
C ALA A 111 9.35 -15.12 -0.16
N THR A 112 8.80 -14.62 0.94
CA THR A 112 7.62 -15.20 1.62
C THR A 112 6.39 -14.29 1.56
N GLY A 113 6.48 -13.18 0.82
CA GLY A 113 5.42 -12.18 0.74
C GLY A 113 5.35 -11.27 1.97
N THR A 114 4.25 -10.54 2.06
CA THR A 114 3.99 -9.51 3.08
C THR A 114 2.67 -9.73 3.81
N LEU A 115 1.92 -10.82 3.46
CA LEU A 115 0.64 -11.12 4.07
C LEU A 115 0.78 -11.21 5.58
N MET A 116 -0.02 -10.43 6.29
CA MET A 116 -0.01 -10.35 7.74
C MET A 116 -1.44 -10.41 8.28
N CYS A 117 -1.59 -11.07 9.41
CA CYS A 117 -2.86 -11.17 10.12
C CYS A 117 -2.76 -10.42 11.44
N HIS A 118 -3.82 -9.72 11.81
CA HIS A 118 -3.89 -8.94 13.05
C HIS A 118 -5.12 -9.35 13.86
N TYR A 119 -4.89 -9.79 15.09
CA TYR A 119 -5.94 -10.08 16.03
C TYR A 119 -5.64 -9.45 17.38
N ARG A 120 -6.51 -8.55 17.86
CA ARG A 120 -6.35 -7.83 19.13
C ARG A 120 -4.95 -7.20 19.31
N HIS A 121 -4.46 -6.53 18.28
CA HIS A 121 -3.13 -5.89 18.21
C HIS A 121 -1.93 -6.87 18.21
N HIS A 122 -2.15 -8.15 18.01
CA HIS A 122 -1.09 -9.14 17.80
C HIS A 122 -0.99 -9.48 16.31
N ALA A 123 0.18 -9.24 15.72
CA ALA A 123 0.49 -9.61 14.36
C ALA A 123 0.98 -11.07 14.28
N HIS A 124 0.53 -11.82 13.27
CA HIS A 124 0.97 -13.19 12.99
C HIS A 124 0.75 -13.56 11.52
N GLY A 125 1.44 -14.58 11.02
CA GLY A 125 1.38 -15.04 9.63
C GLY A 125 0.39 -16.17 9.34
N GLU A 126 -0.58 -16.46 10.22
CA GLU A 126 -1.46 -17.63 10.11
C GLU A 126 -2.90 -17.23 9.73
N PRO A 127 -3.24 -17.13 8.43
CA PRO A 127 -4.57 -16.64 8.01
C PRO A 127 -5.71 -17.59 8.37
N PHE A 128 -5.41 -18.85 8.66
CA PHE A 128 -6.41 -19.83 9.07
C PHE A 128 -6.66 -19.88 10.58
N LEU A 129 -5.91 -19.12 11.36
CA LEU A 129 -6.18 -18.93 12.78
C LEU A 129 -7.35 -17.96 12.94
N LEU A 130 -8.43 -18.40 13.59
CA LEU A 130 -9.65 -17.61 13.83
C LEU A 130 -10.25 -16.97 12.56
N PRO A 131 -10.59 -17.74 11.52
CA PRO A 131 -11.11 -17.20 10.27
C PRO A 131 -12.32 -16.30 10.49
N GLY A 132 -12.31 -15.11 9.88
CA GLY A 132 -13.38 -14.13 9.99
C GLY A 132 -13.36 -13.25 11.25
N LEU A 133 -12.36 -13.44 12.14
CA LEU A 133 -12.20 -12.66 13.38
C LEU A 133 -10.91 -11.83 13.42
N GLN A 134 -10.15 -11.81 12.34
CA GLN A 134 -8.87 -11.11 12.23
C GLN A 134 -8.82 -10.27 10.97
N ASP A 135 -8.05 -9.20 10.99
CA ASP A 135 -7.72 -8.45 9.79
C ASP A 135 -6.60 -9.19 9.05
N ILE A 136 -6.72 -9.26 7.73
CA ILE A 136 -5.69 -9.83 6.84
C ILE A 136 -5.28 -8.71 5.89
N THR A 137 -4.01 -8.34 5.94
CA THR A 137 -3.46 -7.23 5.18
C THR A 137 -2.24 -7.66 4.39
N ALA A 138 -1.89 -6.91 3.36
CA ALA A 138 -0.66 -7.05 2.61
C ALA A 138 -0.07 -5.68 2.30
N HIS A 139 1.24 -5.59 2.13
CA HIS A 139 1.86 -4.34 1.72
C HIS A 139 1.39 -3.92 0.32
N VAL A 140 1.45 -2.61 0.04
CA VAL A 140 1.04 -2.04 -1.23
C VAL A 140 2.24 -1.96 -2.19
N ASP A 141 2.09 -2.46 -3.44
CA ASP A 141 2.96 -2.13 -4.58
C ASP A 141 2.51 -0.76 -5.12
N PHE A 142 3.16 0.32 -4.67
CA PHE A 142 2.79 1.69 -5.08
C PHE A 142 3.03 1.94 -6.56
N THR A 143 4.00 1.27 -7.19
CA THR A 143 4.19 1.35 -8.65
C THR A 143 2.96 0.83 -9.40
N ALA A 144 2.36 -0.27 -8.94
CA ALA A 144 1.12 -0.79 -9.53
C ALA A 144 -0.05 0.19 -9.40
N ILE A 145 -0.13 0.93 -8.30
CA ILE A 145 -1.14 1.97 -8.07
C ILE A 145 -0.95 3.14 -9.04
N VAL A 146 0.28 3.61 -9.23
CA VAL A 146 0.60 4.67 -10.20
C VAL A 146 0.29 4.23 -11.62
N GLU A 147 0.75 3.06 -12.03
CA GLU A 147 0.48 2.51 -13.37
C GLU A 147 -1.04 2.44 -13.66
N ALA A 148 -1.81 1.93 -12.69
CA ALA A 148 -3.26 1.82 -12.84
C ALA A 148 -3.93 3.18 -12.99
N GLY A 149 -3.53 4.16 -12.17
CA GLY A 149 -4.03 5.53 -12.25
C GLY A 149 -3.65 6.21 -13.56
N PHE A 150 -2.37 6.14 -13.92
CA PHE A 150 -1.83 6.76 -15.14
C PHE A 150 -2.49 6.21 -16.41
N ASN A 151 -2.60 4.88 -16.52
CA ASN A 151 -3.23 4.22 -17.66
C ASN A 151 -4.73 4.57 -17.78
N ALA A 152 -5.37 4.96 -16.68
CA ALA A 152 -6.75 5.40 -16.64
C ALA A 152 -6.91 6.92 -16.87
N GLY A 153 -5.81 7.70 -16.90
CA GLY A 153 -5.81 9.15 -17.14
C GLY A 153 -5.74 10.02 -15.89
N LEU A 154 -5.24 9.48 -14.77
CA LEU A 154 -4.79 10.26 -13.62
C LEU A 154 -3.30 10.60 -13.76
N GLU A 155 -2.89 11.70 -13.15
CA GLU A 155 -1.49 12.13 -13.06
C GLU A 155 -0.94 11.83 -11.67
N LEU A 156 0.34 11.46 -11.57
CA LEU A 156 1.04 11.37 -10.30
C LEU A 156 1.37 12.80 -9.83
N LEU A 157 0.82 13.18 -8.68
CA LEU A 157 1.01 14.51 -8.07
C LEU A 157 2.08 14.52 -6.98
N GLY A 158 2.53 13.36 -6.53
CA GLY A 158 3.62 13.20 -5.57
C GLY A 158 3.59 11.85 -4.86
N TYR A 159 4.77 11.42 -4.40
CA TYR A 159 4.99 10.23 -3.60
C TYR A 159 6.10 10.46 -2.59
N THR A 160 5.87 10.17 -1.32
CA THR A 160 6.88 10.36 -0.27
C THR A 160 6.57 9.49 0.96
N THR A 161 7.44 9.53 1.96
CA THR A 161 7.17 8.88 3.25
C THR A 161 6.15 9.66 4.07
N GLN A 162 5.44 8.96 4.95
CA GLN A 162 4.52 9.62 5.87
C GLN A 162 5.22 10.68 6.73
N ALA A 163 6.42 10.40 7.20
CA ALA A 163 7.19 11.37 7.99
C ALA A 163 7.42 12.66 7.22
N THR A 164 7.92 12.57 5.98
CA THR A 164 8.18 13.74 5.13
C THR A 164 6.90 14.50 4.86
N PHE A 165 5.82 13.79 4.47
CA PHE A 165 4.53 14.40 4.20
C PHE A 165 3.99 15.19 5.39
N LEU A 166 3.97 14.59 6.57
CA LEU A 166 3.43 15.23 7.78
C LEU A 166 4.27 16.42 8.23
N LEU A 167 5.60 16.32 8.14
CA LEU A 167 6.49 17.43 8.44
C LEU A 167 6.28 18.61 7.48
N ASN A 168 6.17 18.34 6.17
CA ASN A 168 5.88 19.36 5.16
C ASN A 168 4.50 20.02 5.37
N CYS A 169 3.52 19.25 5.83
CA CYS A 169 2.19 19.75 6.18
C CYS A 169 2.12 20.50 7.53
N GLY A 170 3.26 20.70 8.22
CA GLY A 170 3.33 21.52 9.42
C GLY A 170 2.99 20.77 10.72
N LEU A 171 3.27 19.48 10.82
CA LEU A 171 3.05 18.70 12.05
C LEU A 171 3.74 19.35 13.27
N THR A 172 4.95 19.88 13.10
CA THR A 172 5.68 20.58 14.16
C THR A 172 4.99 21.85 14.63
N ASP A 173 4.37 22.61 13.71
CA ASP A 173 3.64 23.82 14.05
C ASP A 173 2.33 23.49 14.79
N ILE A 174 1.70 22.37 14.43
CA ILE A 174 0.52 21.86 15.15
C ILE A 174 0.90 21.48 16.58
N LEU A 175 2.01 20.76 16.75
CA LEU A 175 2.51 20.35 18.07
C LEU A 175 2.88 21.56 18.93
N ALA A 176 3.51 22.58 18.34
CA ALA A 176 3.93 23.82 19.01
C ALA A 176 2.75 24.68 19.53
N ARG A 177 1.51 24.40 19.11
CA ARG A 177 0.32 25.08 19.64
C ARG A 177 0.01 24.68 21.10
N THR A 178 0.59 23.56 21.55
CA THR A 178 0.47 23.12 22.94
C THR A 178 1.79 23.47 23.67
N PRO A 179 1.75 24.34 24.71
CA PRO A 179 2.94 24.71 25.44
C PRO A 179 3.63 23.50 26.06
N ALA A 180 4.97 23.43 25.93
CA ALA A 180 5.75 22.30 26.45
C ALA A 180 5.71 22.23 27.99
N GLU A 181 5.39 23.33 28.66
CA GLU A 181 5.23 23.44 30.11
C GLU A 181 3.95 22.71 30.59
N ASP A 182 2.92 22.60 29.74
CA ASP A 182 1.73 21.80 30.02
C ASP A 182 2.00 20.32 29.72
N LEU A 183 2.82 19.70 30.55
CA LEU A 183 3.30 18.33 30.35
C LEU A 183 2.15 17.32 30.17
N MET A 184 1.03 17.53 30.85
CA MET A 184 -0.13 16.61 30.80
C MET A 184 -0.78 16.55 29.40
N ARG A 185 -0.75 17.66 28.67
CA ARG A 185 -1.27 17.74 27.30
C ARG A 185 -0.20 17.53 26.26
N TYR A 186 1.01 18.07 26.49
CA TYR A 186 2.09 18.03 25.51
C TYR A 186 2.66 16.62 25.30
N LEU A 187 2.94 15.87 26.36
CA LEU A 187 3.60 14.56 26.25
C LEU A 187 2.81 13.55 25.42
N PRO A 188 1.49 13.36 25.58
CA PRO A 188 0.72 12.44 24.73
C PRO A 188 0.75 12.85 23.25
N LEU A 189 0.68 14.15 22.95
CA LEU A 189 0.73 14.66 21.58
C LEU A 189 2.11 14.46 20.95
N ALA A 190 3.18 14.74 21.71
CA ALA A 190 4.54 14.53 21.27
C ALA A 190 4.85 13.05 21.00
N GLN A 191 4.37 12.15 21.87
CA GLN A 191 4.49 10.70 21.66
C GLN A 191 3.72 10.22 20.42
N ALA A 192 2.49 10.71 20.23
CA ALA A 192 1.71 10.39 19.05
C ALA A 192 2.38 10.90 17.77
N ALA A 193 2.86 12.15 17.76
CA ALA A 193 3.60 12.71 16.64
C ALA A 193 4.89 11.91 16.35
N GLN A 194 5.65 11.57 17.39
CA GLN A 194 6.86 10.75 17.25
C GLN A 194 6.54 9.39 16.62
N LYS A 195 5.47 8.71 17.04
CA LYS A 195 5.05 7.44 16.44
C LYS A 195 4.78 7.56 14.94
N LEU A 196 4.12 8.65 14.53
CA LEU A 196 3.78 8.88 13.12
C LEU A 196 5.01 9.17 12.23
N ILE A 197 6.07 9.80 12.79
CA ILE A 197 7.24 10.22 12.00
C ILE A 197 8.50 9.41 12.25
N SER A 198 8.53 8.56 13.28
CA SER A 198 9.70 7.72 13.58
C SER A 198 9.94 6.70 12.46
N PRO A 199 11.17 6.64 11.89
CA PRO A 199 11.50 5.64 10.87
C PRO A 199 11.36 4.19 11.36
N ALA A 200 11.56 3.96 12.66
CA ALA A 200 11.43 2.64 13.28
C ALA A 200 9.96 2.20 13.50
N GLU A 201 9.03 3.12 13.33
CA GLU A 201 7.59 2.84 13.48
C GLU A 201 6.86 3.09 12.14
N MET A 202 6.06 4.17 12.05
CA MET A 202 5.23 4.43 10.86
C MET A 202 5.90 5.34 9.83
N GLY A 203 6.89 6.14 10.26
CA GLY A 203 7.39 7.27 9.47
C GLY A 203 8.01 6.92 8.13
N GLU A 204 8.73 5.80 8.04
CA GLU A 204 9.36 5.36 6.78
C GLU A 204 8.56 4.25 6.08
N LEU A 205 7.96 3.32 6.82
CA LEU A 205 7.20 2.22 6.24
C LEU A 205 5.93 2.70 5.54
N PHE A 206 5.20 3.64 6.16
CA PHE A 206 4.05 4.28 5.54
C PHE A 206 4.48 5.28 4.48
N LYS A 207 3.78 5.24 3.37
CA LYS A 207 3.95 6.13 2.21
C LYS A 207 2.68 6.94 2.00
N VAL A 208 2.87 8.10 1.44
CA VAL A 208 1.77 8.95 0.96
C VAL A 208 1.93 9.11 -0.54
N ILE A 209 0.87 8.83 -1.27
CA ILE A 209 0.80 9.04 -2.71
C ILE A 209 -0.40 9.91 -3.04
N ALA A 210 -0.22 10.82 -3.99
CA ALA A 210 -1.31 11.59 -4.56
C ALA A 210 -1.39 11.34 -6.06
N LEU A 211 -2.57 10.93 -6.52
CA LEU A 211 -2.94 10.86 -7.92
C LEU A 211 -4.06 11.87 -8.17
N GLY A 212 -4.09 12.50 -9.32
CA GLY A 212 -5.12 13.53 -9.55
C GLY A 212 -5.36 13.86 -10.99
N LYS A 213 -6.23 14.85 -11.17
CA LYS A 213 -6.63 15.36 -12.48
C LYS A 213 -6.89 16.86 -12.41
N GLY A 214 -6.31 17.60 -13.35
CA GLY A 214 -6.50 19.05 -13.44
C GLY A 214 -5.94 19.83 -12.25
N ILE A 215 -4.88 19.34 -11.61
CA ILE A 215 -4.13 19.99 -10.54
C ILE A 215 -2.76 20.37 -11.10
N ASP A 216 -2.51 21.66 -11.29
CA ASP A 216 -1.27 22.19 -11.86
C ASP A 216 -0.26 22.60 -10.78
N ASP A 217 -0.73 22.85 -9.55
CA ASP A 217 0.10 23.29 -8.44
C ASP A 217 0.75 22.10 -7.71
N SER A 218 2.01 22.28 -7.29
CA SER A 218 2.70 21.33 -6.42
C SER A 218 2.00 21.23 -5.07
N LEU A 219 1.76 20.00 -4.61
CA LEU A 219 1.13 19.78 -3.31
C LEU A 219 2.16 19.94 -2.18
N LEU A 220 1.83 20.75 -1.18
CA LEU A 220 2.69 21.10 -0.04
C LEU A 220 3.34 19.89 0.63
N GLY A 221 2.60 18.80 0.81
CA GLY A 221 3.08 17.61 1.52
C GLY A 221 4.23 16.88 0.83
N PHE A 222 4.49 17.13 -0.46
CA PHE A 222 5.52 16.46 -1.24
C PHE A 222 6.76 17.30 -1.50
N ALA A 223 6.70 18.60 -1.29
CA ALA A 223 7.83 19.51 -1.54
C ALA A 223 8.38 20.11 -0.23
N PRO A 224 9.64 19.83 0.17
CA PRO A 224 10.64 18.97 -0.47
C PRO A 224 10.50 17.47 -0.12
N GLY A 225 11.23 16.62 -0.83
CA GLY A 225 11.33 15.18 -0.49
C GLY A 225 10.35 14.29 -1.24
N ASP A 226 9.89 14.76 -2.41
CA ASP A 226 9.17 13.91 -3.37
C ASP A 226 10.09 12.78 -3.87
N ARG A 227 9.59 11.57 -3.85
CA ARG A 227 10.27 10.34 -4.28
C ARG A 227 9.58 9.70 -5.50
N SER A 228 8.78 10.43 -6.24
CA SER A 228 8.04 9.93 -7.42
C SER A 228 8.94 9.21 -8.43
N GLU A 229 10.22 9.60 -8.50
CA GLU A 229 11.25 8.98 -9.34
C GLU A 229 11.60 7.52 -8.97
N THR A 230 11.17 7.05 -7.82
CA THR A 230 11.43 5.67 -7.35
C THR A 230 10.33 4.68 -7.73
N LEU A 231 9.23 5.16 -8.33
CA LEU A 231 8.04 4.35 -8.69
C LEU A 231 8.13 3.74 -10.08
#